data_09e682ad9e2bdba8f3eeaa1cecec1995
#
_entry.id   09e682ad9e2bdba8f3eeaa1cecec1995
#
_cell.length_a   1.000
_cell.length_b   1.000
_cell.length_c   1.000
_cell.angle_alpha   90.00
_cell.angle_beta   90.00
_cell.angle_gamma   90.00
#
_symmetry.space_group_name_H-M   'P 1'
#
loop_
_entity.id
_entity.type
_entity.pdbx_description
1 polymer ?
#
loop_
_entity_poly.entity_id
_entity_poly.type
_entity_poly.pdbx_seq_one_letter_code
_entity_poly.pdbx_strand_id
1 'polypeptide(L)'
;YNGYMYSYKTWVEYFYRFKGTSFKIDPKSYERLKKAVVTIYMTAVRAEGDKNRIYANSMAGRHPFYSIEVPFTQKLFEQLIEIGADATGTDLDKELAAYYNYFFKTDKYPVPAADANGFYQYNYSSAGVYRQPGWVAVMKSPTAMLWGSEIYNKTNRFGRYQSHGTLEILYDGGLVPTGYPSNNE
;
A
#
# COMPACT_ATOMS: atom_id res chain seq x y z
N TYR A 1 5.91 8.00 0.81
CA TYR A 1 5.43 6.62 1.03
C TYR A 1 6.31 5.58 0.37
N ASN A 2 6.70 5.75 -0.88
CA ASN A 2 7.50 4.75 -1.59
C ASN A 2 8.82 4.41 -0.85
N GLY A 3 9.53 5.42 -0.33
CA GLY A 3 10.72 5.20 0.48
C GLY A 3 10.47 4.41 1.76
N TYR A 4 9.34 4.63 2.42
CA TYR A 4 8.98 3.90 3.64
C TYR A 4 8.64 2.43 3.37
N MET A 5 8.14 2.08 2.18
CA MET A 5 7.85 0.69 1.83
C MET A 5 9.08 -0.20 1.81
N TYR A 6 10.22 0.32 1.39
CA TYR A 6 11.48 -0.41 1.49
C TYR A 6 11.87 -0.68 2.95
N SER A 7 11.64 0.30 3.83
CA SER A 7 11.87 0.13 5.27
C SER A 7 10.93 -0.90 5.88
N TYR A 8 9.64 -0.88 5.51
CA TYR A 8 8.66 -1.85 5.99
C TYR A 8 9.00 -3.27 5.55
N LYS A 9 9.47 -3.46 4.31
CA LYS A 9 10.00 -4.74 3.85
C LYS A 9 11.09 -5.26 4.80
N THR A 10 12.10 -4.43 5.06
CA THR A 10 13.21 -4.79 5.94
C THR A 10 12.74 -5.10 7.36
N TRP A 11 11.77 -4.35 7.88
CA TRP A 11 11.19 -4.60 9.20
C TRP A 11 10.44 -5.91 9.26
N VAL A 12 9.64 -6.24 8.25
CA VAL A 12 8.93 -7.53 8.19
C VAL A 12 9.93 -8.67 8.15
N GLU A 13 10.94 -8.61 7.28
CA GLU A 13 11.98 -9.63 7.19
C GLU A 13 12.74 -9.83 8.52
N TYR A 14 13.00 -8.74 9.24
CA TYR A 14 13.64 -8.77 10.54
C TYR A 14 12.74 -9.44 11.58
N PHE A 15 11.53 -8.92 11.81
CA PHE A 15 10.63 -9.45 12.84
C PHE A 15 10.14 -10.87 12.54
N TYR A 16 10.07 -11.25 11.28
CA TYR A 16 9.77 -12.63 10.90
C TYR A 16 10.82 -13.62 11.43
N ARG A 17 12.08 -13.22 11.42
CA ARG A 17 13.19 -14.05 11.96
C ARG A 17 13.17 -14.14 13.48
N PHE A 18 12.61 -13.16 14.16
CA PHE A 18 12.53 -13.09 15.62
C PHE A 18 11.20 -13.55 16.20
N LYS A 19 10.32 -14.13 15.39
CA LYS A 19 9.08 -14.76 15.89
C LYS A 19 9.40 -15.80 16.97
N GLY A 20 8.54 -15.87 17.99
CA GLY A 20 8.67 -16.84 19.08
C GLY A 20 9.80 -16.54 20.04
N THR A 21 10.52 -15.41 19.91
CA THR A 21 11.60 -15.03 20.79
C THR A 21 11.25 -13.81 21.66
N SER A 22 12.08 -13.50 22.64
CA SER A 22 11.95 -12.26 23.44
C SER A 22 12.18 -10.98 22.66
N PHE A 23 12.70 -11.07 21.42
CA PHE A 23 12.95 -9.95 20.52
C PHE A 23 11.83 -9.74 19.48
N LYS A 24 10.72 -10.45 19.61
CA LYS A 24 9.54 -10.23 18.74
C LYS A 24 9.00 -8.82 18.84
N ILE A 25 8.32 -8.37 17.82
CA ILE A 25 7.67 -7.05 17.82
C ILE A 25 6.58 -6.98 18.91
N ASP A 26 6.48 -5.84 19.58
CA ASP A 26 5.37 -5.60 20.50
C ASP A 26 4.05 -5.37 19.75
N PRO A 27 2.89 -5.69 20.35
CA PRO A 27 1.59 -5.60 19.67
C PRO A 27 1.26 -4.20 19.15
N LYS A 28 1.63 -3.13 19.88
CA LYS A 28 1.33 -1.75 19.49
C LYS A 28 2.15 -1.31 18.27
N SER A 29 3.42 -1.69 18.20
CA SER A 29 4.27 -1.44 17.04
C SER A 29 3.83 -2.26 15.84
N TYR A 30 3.42 -3.51 16.06
CA TYR A 30 2.83 -4.35 15.03
C TYR A 30 1.57 -3.69 14.41
N GLU A 31 0.63 -3.24 15.24
CA GLU A 31 -0.60 -2.59 14.74
C GLU A 31 -0.32 -1.35 13.88
N ARG A 32 0.71 -0.58 14.23
CA ARG A 32 1.15 0.57 13.42
C ARG A 32 1.69 0.14 12.06
N LEU A 33 2.52 -0.90 12.04
CA LEU A 33 3.10 -1.45 10.80
C LEU A 33 2.00 -2.04 9.90
N LYS A 34 1.10 -2.86 10.47
CA LYS A 34 -0.08 -3.41 9.80
C LYS A 34 -0.90 -2.31 9.13
N LYS A 35 -1.28 -1.29 9.89
CA LYS A 35 -2.07 -0.17 9.38
C LYS A 35 -1.36 0.58 8.25
N ALA A 36 -0.06 0.80 8.35
CA ALA A 36 0.70 1.45 7.29
C ALA A 36 0.72 0.63 6.00
N VAL A 37 0.94 -0.68 6.09
CA VAL A 37 0.93 -1.59 4.95
C VAL A 37 -0.45 -1.65 4.30
N VAL A 38 -1.51 -1.87 5.09
CA VAL A 38 -2.89 -1.89 4.58
C VAL A 38 -3.24 -0.57 3.89
N THR A 39 -2.88 0.58 4.47
CA THR A 39 -3.13 1.89 3.87
C THR A 39 -2.54 2.02 2.46
N ILE A 40 -1.35 1.50 2.23
CA ILE A 40 -0.72 1.54 0.91
C ILE A 40 -1.48 0.64 -0.08
N TYR A 41 -1.83 -0.56 0.33
CA TYR A 41 -2.63 -1.46 -0.51
C TYR A 41 -4.01 -0.88 -0.83
N MET A 42 -4.60 -0.10 0.07
CA MET A 42 -5.87 0.61 -0.18
C MET A 42 -5.78 1.63 -1.31
N THR A 43 -4.61 2.17 -1.61
CA THR A 43 -4.37 3.12 -2.71
C THR A 43 -3.92 2.45 -4.01
N ALA A 44 -3.85 1.12 -4.04
CA ALA A 44 -3.21 0.37 -5.10
C ALA A 44 -4.19 -0.53 -5.87
N VAL A 45 -3.82 -0.86 -7.10
CA VAL A 45 -4.50 -1.82 -7.96
C VAL A 45 -3.55 -2.95 -8.34
N ARG A 46 -4.12 -4.04 -8.86
CA ARG A 46 -3.35 -5.21 -9.28
C ARG A 46 -2.89 -5.08 -10.73
N ALA A 47 -1.70 -5.58 -11.03
CA ALA A 47 -1.22 -5.69 -12.39
C ALA A 47 -1.97 -6.78 -13.18
N GLU A 48 -2.12 -6.56 -14.47
CA GLU A 48 -2.56 -7.59 -15.40
C GLU A 48 -1.49 -8.67 -15.55
N GLY A 49 -1.91 -9.95 -15.62
CA GLY A 49 -1.02 -11.09 -15.84
C GLY A 49 -0.18 -11.51 -14.63
N ASP A 50 0.23 -10.57 -13.79
CA ASP A 50 0.95 -10.86 -12.54
C ASP A 50 0.11 -10.45 -11.32
N LYS A 51 -0.64 -11.42 -10.84
CA LYS A 51 -1.56 -11.21 -9.71
C LYS A 51 -0.89 -10.82 -8.40
N ASN A 52 0.42 -10.94 -8.33
CA ASN A 52 1.20 -10.65 -7.13
C ASN A 52 1.80 -9.22 -7.15
N ARG A 53 1.72 -8.53 -8.27
CA ARG A 53 2.22 -7.17 -8.41
C ARG A 53 1.10 -6.15 -8.21
N ILE A 54 1.40 -5.11 -7.47
CA ILE A 54 0.46 -4.06 -7.08
C ILE A 54 1.08 -2.70 -7.39
N TYR A 55 0.29 -1.81 -7.97
CA TYR A 55 0.72 -0.48 -8.37
C TYR A 55 -0.07 0.61 -7.67
N ALA A 56 0.65 1.58 -7.13
CA ALA A 56 0.12 2.82 -6.59
C ALA A 56 0.96 4.00 -7.05
N ASN A 57 0.33 5.12 -7.37
CA ASN A 57 1.07 6.28 -7.86
C ASN A 57 0.96 7.51 -6.96
N SER A 58 -0.23 7.96 -6.66
CA SER A 58 -0.45 9.25 -5.98
C SER A 58 0.26 9.41 -4.65
N MET A 59 0.67 8.31 -4.03
CA MET A 59 1.43 8.29 -2.78
C MET A 59 2.95 8.19 -3.01
N ALA A 60 3.41 8.03 -4.24
CA ALA A 60 4.83 7.90 -4.56
C ALA A 60 5.60 9.22 -4.46
N GLY A 61 4.91 10.37 -4.58
CA GLY A 61 5.52 11.69 -4.46
C GLY A 61 6.51 12.07 -5.56
N ARG A 62 7.34 11.14 -5.95
CA ARG A 62 8.42 11.32 -6.93
C ARG A 62 8.02 11.00 -8.37
N HIS A 63 6.95 10.25 -8.56
CA HIS A 63 6.55 9.70 -9.85
C HIS A 63 5.16 10.20 -10.27
N PRO A 64 5.06 11.43 -10.83
CA PRO A 64 3.78 12.04 -11.13
C PRO A 64 3.09 11.49 -12.37
N PHE A 65 3.83 10.84 -13.27
CA PHE A 65 3.32 10.47 -14.59
C PHE A 65 3.21 8.96 -14.83
N TYR A 66 3.56 8.14 -13.85
CA TYR A 66 3.41 6.70 -13.96
C TYR A 66 3.26 6.06 -12.59
N SER A 67 2.51 5.00 -12.52
CA SER A 67 2.36 4.26 -11.30
C SER A 67 3.62 3.43 -10.98
N ILE A 68 3.82 3.21 -9.69
CA ILE A 68 4.97 2.48 -9.18
C ILE A 68 4.52 1.17 -8.56
N GLU A 69 5.30 0.12 -8.81
CA GLU A 69 5.15 -1.13 -8.10
C GLU A 69 5.38 -0.91 -6.60
N VAL A 70 4.44 -1.39 -5.80
CA VAL A 70 4.59 -1.39 -4.35
C VAL A 70 5.63 -2.45 -3.99
N PRO A 71 6.78 -2.07 -3.41
CA PRO A 71 7.86 -3.01 -3.09
C PRO A 71 7.55 -3.82 -1.82
N PHE A 72 6.34 -4.33 -1.71
CA PHE A 72 5.88 -5.17 -0.62
C PHE A 72 5.10 -6.35 -1.20
N THR A 73 5.77 -7.49 -1.32
CA THR A 73 5.26 -8.66 -2.04
C THR A 73 4.18 -9.41 -1.27
N GLN A 74 3.45 -10.27 -1.97
CA GLN A 74 2.51 -11.20 -1.36
C GLN A 74 3.14 -12.01 -0.23
N LYS A 75 4.37 -12.51 -0.43
CA LYS A 75 5.11 -13.24 0.60
C LYS A 75 5.37 -12.40 1.86
N LEU A 76 5.72 -11.12 1.70
CA LEU A 76 5.91 -10.22 2.85
C LEU A 76 4.60 -9.98 3.60
N PHE A 77 3.48 -9.92 2.89
CA PHE A 77 2.16 -9.79 3.52
C PHE A 77 1.82 -11.05 4.33
N GLU A 78 2.10 -12.24 3.80
CA GLU A 78 1.96 -13.51 4.54
C GLU A 78 2.84 -13.54 5.80
N GLN A 79 4.09 -13.14 5.68
CA GLN A 79 4.99 -13.03 6.83
C GLN A 79 4.48 -12.04 7.88
N LEU A 80 3.88 -10.92 7.45
CA LEU A 80 3.29 -9.95 8.37
C LEU A 80 2.10 -10.54 9.12
N ILE A 81 1.27 -11.36 8.49
CA ILE A 81 0.18 -12.08 9.17
C ILE A 81 0.72 -12.99 10.27
N GLU A 82 1.79 -13.76 9.97
CA GLU A 82 2.41 -14.64 10.96
C GLU A 82 3.06 -13.86 12.11
N ILE A 83 3.70 -12.72 11.81
CA ILE A 83 4.24 -11.80 12.84
C ILE A 83 3.12 -11.32 13.74
N GLY A 84 1.97 -10.98 13.16
CA GLY A 84 0.79 -10.51 13.91
C GLY A 84 0.23 -11.56 14.85
N ALA A 85 0.11 -12.78 14.38
CA ALA A 85 -0.31 -13.90 15.20
C ALA A 85 0.63 -14.09 16.41
N ASP A 86 1.94 -14.07 16.19
CA ASP A 86 2.94 -14.18 17.25
C ASP A 86 2.92 -12.98 18.20
N ALA A 87 2.82 -11.77 17.68
CA ALA A 87 2.81 -10.54 18.48
C ALA A 87 1.59 -10.47 19.43
N THR A 88 0.43 -10.92 18.95
CA THR A 88 -0.83 -10.87 19.70
C THR A 88 -1.12 -12.14 20.49
N GLY A 89 -0.37 -13.20 20.27
CA GLY A 89 -0.59 -14.52 20.90
C GLY A 89 -1.83 -15.24 20.38
N THR A 90 -2.19 -15.01 19.10
CA THR A 90 -3.31 -15.66 18.42
C THR A 90 -2.81 -16.63 17.34
N ASP A 91 -3.67 -17.56 16.90
CA ASP A 91 -3.33 -18.49 15.82
C ASP A 91 -3.25 -17.79 14.45
N LEU A 92 -3.96 -16.68 14.28
CA LEU A 92 -4.06 -15.96 13.03
C LEU A 92 -4.44 -14.49 13.29
N ASP A 93 -3.77 -13.53 12.65
CA ASP A 93 -4.32 -12.18 12.50
C ASP A 93 -5.45 -12.20 11.47
N LYS A 94 -6.68 -12.38 11.97
CA LYS A 94 -7.88 -12.53 11.12
C LYS A 94 -8.17 -11.29 10.29
N GLU A 95 -7.90 -10.10 10.82
CA GLU A 95 -8.12 -8.84 10.10
C GLU A 95 -7.18 -8.74 8.89
N LEU A 96 -5.88 -8.94 9.12
CA LEU A 96 -4.91 -8.87 8.04
C LEU A 96 -5.09 -10.01 7.04
N ALA A 97 -5.48 -11.19 7.48
CA ALA A 97 -5.82 -12.32 6.62
C ALA A 97 -7.04 -12.02 5.72
N ALA A 98 -8.05 -11.32 6.24
CA ALA A 98 -9.20 -10.86 5.46
C ALA A 98 -8.79 -9.84 4.38
N TYR A 99 -7.91 -8.89 4.70
CA TYR A 99 -7.33 -7.98 3.71
C TYR A 99 -6.47 -8.71 2.68
N TYR A 100 -5.71 -9.71 3.08
CA TYR A 100 -4.97 -10.57 2.14
C TYR A 100 -5.91 -11.21 1.11
N ASN A 101 -6.97 -11.87 1.58
CA ASN A 101 -7.95 -12.50 0.71
C ASN A 101 -8.59 -11.49 -0.26
N TYR A 102 -8.88 -10.28 0.20
CA TYR A 102 -9.42 -9.20 -0.62
C TYR A 102 -8.42 -8.71 -1.69
N PHE A 103 -7.21 -8.32 -1.28
CA PHE A 103 -6.23 -7.72 -2.19
C PHE A 103 -5.69 -8.71 -3.22
N PHE A 104 -5.51 -9.97 -2.84
CA PHE A 104 -4.99 -11.01 -3.73
C PHE A 104 -6.08 -11.85 -4.40
N LYS A 105 -7.36 -11.54 -4.16
CA LYS A 105 -8.53 -12.25 -4.70
C LYS A 105 -8.40 -13.78 -4.53
N THR A 106 -8.21 -14.21 -3.31
CA THR A 106 -7.98 -15.60 -2.92
C THR A 106 -8.77 -15.95 -1.66
N ASP A 107 -8.90 -17.21 -1.37
CA ASP A 107 -9.47 -17.81 -0.16
C ASP A 107 -8.42 -18.55 0.67
N LYS A 108 -7.16 -18.15 0.55
CA LYS A 108 -6.03 -18.82 1.22
C LYS A 108 -6.22 -18.93 2.73
N TYR A 109 -6.76 -17.93 3.37
CA TYR A 109 -7.03 -17.94 4.81
C TYR A 109 -8.50 -18.26 5.09
N PRO A 110 -8.81 -19.01 6.19
CA PRO A 110 -10.17 -19.44 6.53
C PRO A 110 -10.98 -18.30 7.18
N VAL A 111 -10.99 -17.14 6.53
CA VAL A 111 -11.76 -15.95 6.91
C VAL A 111 -12.38 -15.32 5.67
N PRO A 112 -13.56 -14.71 5.76
CA PRO A 112 -14.12 -13.94 4.66
C PRO A 112 -13.15 -12.83 4.22
N ALA A 113 -13.13 -12.53 2.92
CA ALA A 113 -12.39 -11.37 2.43
C ALA A 113 -12.93 -10.07 3.05
N ALA A 114 -12.05 -9.14 3.35
CA ALA A 114 -12.45 -7.84 3.89
C ALA A 114 -13.35 -7.10 2.91
N ASP A 115 -14.35 -6.38 3.40
CA ASP A 115 -15.03 -5.37 2.61
C ASP A 115 -14.24 -4.06 2.69
N ALA A 116 -13.41 -3.84 1.69
CA ALA A 116 -12.58 -2.65 1.59
C ALA A 116 -13.15 -1.60 0.63
N ASN A 117 -14.43 -1.74 0.25
CA ASN A 117 -15.12 -0.76 -0.58
C ASN A 117 -15.54 0.47 0.26
N GLY A 118 -15.65 1.62 -0.39
CA GLY A 118 -16.07 2.85 0.26
C GLY A 118 -15.02 3.95 0.31
N PHE A 119 -15.30 4.96 1.12
CA PHE A 119 -14.44 6.14 1.24
C PHE A 119 -13.61 6.08 2.53
N TYR A 120 -12.31 6.34 2.38
CA TYR A 120 -11.33 6.38 3.47
C TYR A 120 -10.59 7.72 3.45
N GLN A 121 -10.48 8.34 4.60
CA GLN A 121 -9.76 9.59 4.77
C GLN A 121 -8.50 9.39 5.62
N TYR A 122 -7.38 9.84 5.11
CA TYR A 122 -6.07 9.79 5.75
C TYR A 122 -5.58 11.19 6.08
N ASN A 123 -6.02 11.73 7.22
CA ASN A 123 -5.78 13.12 7.60
C ASN A 123 -4.30 13.50 7.66
N TYR A 124 -3.46 12.62 8.21
CA TYR A 124 -2.01 12.88 8.29
C TYR A 124 -1.29 12.87 6.95
N SER A 125 -1.91 12.31 5.92
CA SER A 125 -1.38 12.28 4.55
C SER A 125 -2.10 13.27 3.64
N SER A 126 -3.10 13.99 4.13
CA SER A 126 -4.01 14.81 3.34
C SER A 126 -4.52 14.09 2.09
N ALA A 127 -4.95 12.84 2.29
CA ALA A 127 -5.37 11.97 1.21
C ALA A 127 -6.78 11.41 1.47
N GLY A 128 -7.57 11.33 0.42
CA GLY A 128 -8.83 10.60 0.37
C GLY A 128 -8.71 9.44 -0.61
N VAL A 129 -9.31 8.31 -0.27
CA VAL A 129 -9.36 7.13 -1.13
C VAL A 129 -10.80 6.68 -1.23
N TYR A 130 -11.32 6.56 -2.45
CA TYR A 130 -12.59 5.92 -2.72
C TYR A 130 -12.35 4.64 -3.50
N ARG A 131 -12.68 3.53 -2.88
CA ARG A 131 -12.41 2.19 -3.41
C ARG A 131 -13.69 1.47 -3.78
N GLN A 132 -13.67 0.80 -4.93
CA GLN A 132 -14.73 -0.06 -5.43
C GLN A 132 -14.12 -1.34 -6.01
N PRO A 133 -14.90 -2.40 -6.26
CA PRO A 133 -14.38 -3.58 -6.93
C PRO A 133 -13.75 -3.22 -8.28
N GLY A 134 -12.47 -3.52 -8.44
CA GLY A 134 -11.74 -3.33 -9.69
C GLY A 134 -11.19 -1.92 -9.96
N TRP A 135 -11.44 -0.94 -9.08
CA TRP A 135 -10.85 0.39 -9.24
C TRP A 135 -10.70 1.16 -7.91
N VAL A 136 -9.88 2.18 -7.94
CA VAL A 136 -9.68 3.11 -6.81
C VAL A 136 -9.48 4.52 -7.33
N ALA A 137 -10.14 5.49 -6.71
CA ALA A 137 -9.83 6.90 -6.88
C ALA A 137 -9.05 7.37 -5.65
N VAL A 138 -7.88 7.97 -5.89
CA VAL A 138 -7.03 8.52 -4.83
C VAL A 138 -6.91 10.01 -5.04
N MET A 139 -7.25 10.77 -4.01
CA MET A 139 -7.15 12.22 -3.98
C MET A 139 -6.09 12.62 -2.96
N LYS A 140 -5.18 13.49 -3.37
CA LYS A 140 -4.17 14.07 -2.48
C LYS A 140 -4.24 15.58 -2.55
N SER A 141 -4.30 16.23 -1.40
CA SER A 141 -4.31 17.68 -1.28
C SER A 141 -3.17 18.11 -0.36
N PRO A 142 -2.16 18.80 -0.87
CA PRO A 142 -1.10 19.34 -0.01
C PRO A 142 -1.62 20.44 0.91
N THR A 143 -0.95 20.62 2.03
CA THR A 143 -1.25 21.65 3.02
C THR A 143 0.03 22.42 3.36
N ALA A 144 -0.10 23.49 4.14
CA ALA A 144 1.09 24.21 4.65
C ALA A 144 2.03 23.32 5.48
N MET A 145 1.50 22.22 6.04
CA MET A 145 2.25 21.27 6.88
C MET A 145 2.67 20.01 6.11
N LEU A 146 2.12 19.80 4.92
CA LEU A 146 2.40 18.61 4.10
C LEU A 146 2.66 19.06 2.67
N TRP A 147 3.90 18.95 2.24
CA TRP A 147 4.32 19.30 0.87
C TRP A 147 3.69 18.39 -0.18
N GLY A 148 3.50 18.95 -1.36
CA GLY A 148 2.76 18.27 -2.44
C GLY A 148 3.52 17.13 -3.08
N SER A 149 4.82 17.31 -3.32
CA SER A 149 5.63 16.30 -4.02
C SER A 149 7.12 16.45 -3.73
N GLU A 150 7.85 15.37 -3.94
CA GLU A 150 9.30 15.39 -3.99
C GLU A 150 9.76 15.82 -5.39
N ILE A 151 10.65 16.79 -5.47
CA ILE A 151 11.27 17.21 -6.72
C ILE A 151 12.56 16.41 -6.91
N TYR A 152 12.63 15.68 -8.01
CA TYR A 152 13.81 14.93 -8.38
C TYR A 152 14.15 15.11 -9.85
N ASN A 153 15.38 15.48 -10.13
CA ASN A 153 15.82 15.96 -11.44
C ASN A 153 15.44 15.06 -12.63
N LYS A 154 15.47 13.75 -12.44
CA LYS A 154 15.21 12.78 -13.50
C LYS A 154 13.75 12.30 -13.57
N THR A 155 13.00 12.42 -12.50
CA THR A 155 11.68 11.77 -12.40
C THR A 155 10.54 12.74 -12.08
N ASN A 156 10.83 13.88 -11.47
CA ASN A 156 9.81 14.88 -11.13
C ASN A 156 10.38 16.30 -11.22
N ARG A 157 10.50 16.83 -12.43
CA ARG A 157 10.99 18.19 -12.66
C ARG A 157 9.93 19.26 -12.46
N PHE A 158 8.66 18.89 -12.53
CA PHE A 158 7.51 19.79 -12.54
C PHE A 158 6.59 19.58 -11.34
N GLY A 159 7.16 19.21 -10.19
CA GLY A 159 6.44 18.86 -8.97
C GLY A 159 5.44 19.90 -8.48
N ARG A 160 5.55 21.16 -8.93
CA ARG A 160 4.61 22.22 -8.56
C ARG A 160 3.16 21.93 -8.95
N TYR A 161 2.92 21.17 -10.00
CA TYR A 161 1.55 20.83 -10.41
C TYR A 161 0.88 19.89 -9.42
N GLN A 162 1.62 18.96 -8.85
CA GLN A 162 1.13 18.09 -7.80
C GLN A 162 0.85 18.83 -6.49
N SER A 163 1.48 20.01 -6.29
CA SER A 163 1.27 20.84 -5.12
C SER A 163 -0.08 21.55 -5.10
N HIS A 164 -0.83 21.51 -6.20
CA HIS A 164 -2.20 22.03 -6.28
C HIS A 164 -3.29 20.98 -6.02
N GLY A 165 -2.88 19.77 -5.68
CA GLY A 165 -3.77 18.64 -5.51
C GLY A 165 -3.79 17.73 -6.73
N THR A 166 -4.01 16.45 -6.47
CA THR A 166 -4.12 15.41 -7.51
C THR A 166 -5.33 14.54 -7.27
N LEU A 167 -6.00 14.18 -8.35
CA LEU A 167 -6.97 13.09 -8.39
C LEU A 167 -6.49 12.06 -9.39
N GLU A 168 -6.40 10.82 -8.95
CA GLU A 168 -5.95 9.71 -9.77
C GLU A 168 -6.94 8.57 -9.68
N ILE A 169 -7.30 7.99 -10.81
CA ILE A 169 -8.18 6.84 -10.89
C ILE A 169 -7.41 5.68 -11.49
N LEU A 170 -7.28 4.62 -10.72
CA LEU A 170 -6.54 3.40 -11.09
C LEU A 170 -7.53 2.23 -11.23
N TYR A 171 -7.32 1.39 -12.23
CA TYR A 171 -8.13 0.21 -12.51
C TYR A 171 -7.30 -1.07 -12.36
N ASP A 172 -7.95 -2.17 -11.99
CA ASP A 172 -7.35 -3.49 -12.07
C ASP A 172 -6.87 -3.78 -13.50
N GLY A 173 -5.73 -4.46 -13.62
CA GLY A 173 -5.04 -4.68 -14.89
C GLY A 173 -3.74 -3.87 -15.02
N GLY A 174 -3.49 -2.96 -14.10
CA GLY A 174 -2.23 -2.23 -13.99
C GLY A 174 -2.16 -0.96 -14.84
N LEU A 175 -1.00 -0.64 -15.37
CA LEU A 175 -0.68 0.66 -15.96
C LEU A 175 -1.46 0.97 -17.24
N VAL A 176 -1.51 0.04 -18.17
CA VAL A 176 -2.13 0.27 -19.48
C VAL A 176 -3.63 0.53 -19.38
N PRO A 177 -4.42 -0.28 -18.64
CA PRO A 177 -5.83 0.01 -18.40
C PRO A 177 -6.09 1.33 -17.67
N THR A 178 -5.16 1.79 -16.84
CA THR A 178 -5.29 3.08 -16.13
C THR A 178 -4.87 4.28 -16.97
N GLY A 179 -4.41 4.07 -18.20
CA GLY A 179 -3.95 5.14 -19.08
C GLY A 179 -2.51 5.61 -18.84
N TYR A 180 -1.78 4.95 -17.96
CA TYR A 180 -0.37 5.27 -17.76
C TYR A 180 0.51 4.52 -18.78
N PRO A 181 1.57 5.15 -19.30
CA PRO A 181 2.53 4.47 -20.15
C PRO A 181 3.23 3.35 -19.40
N SER A 182 3.55 2.27 -20.12
CA SER A 182 4.27 1.13 -19.54
C SER A 182 5.74 1.45 -19.23
N ASN A 183 6.27 2.53 -19.80
CA ASN A 183 7.65 3.01 -19.65
C ASN A 183 7.67 4.47 -19.21
N ASN A 184 8.82 4.88 -18.66
CA ASN A 184 9.09 6.24 -18.19
C ASN A 184 9.32 7.25 -19.34
N GLU A 185 8.62 7.16 -20.43
CA GLU A 185 8.75 8.06 -21.55
C GLU A 185 7.98 9.36 -21.41
#